data_7ecddd805f42c97143cba9aea692b2f2
#
_entry.id   7ecddd805f42c97143cba9aea692b2f2
#
_cell.length_a   1.000
_cell.length_b   1.000
_cell.length_c   1.000
_cell.angle_alpha   90.00
_cell.angle_beta   90.00
_cell.angle_gamma   90.00
#
_symmetry.space_group_name_H-M   'P 1'
#
loop_
_entity.id
_entity.type
_entity.pdbx_description
1 polymer ?
#
loop_
_entity_poly.entity_id
_entity_poly.type
_entity_poly.pdbx_seq_one_letter_code
_entity_poly.pdbx_strand_id
1 'polypeptide(L)'
;MTRIPKRTLVFGVLCLLFIFALFLRASTAIIVEDLMIDLAAPAAALGLMSSGFFYAYAAAQIPVGMLSDRIGVRFTVFGFGLLGVAGALLFAFSQGIGMATWARILTGAGTAGIWIPALKYLSTEYRPEEFATLTSIINAIGCLGLLFSTYPMAVMVELIGWRYSFAVPAIILLIFTILAWFLMKPRPAQAIKAGEEIADTQTGDQEAAVTASGIAGKQFWKYSYFWPFAIWAFLVYGVLFSFTGLWGASYLQDSFNISREAAGTHLMFVSIGMICGGLFWGILSDRYFKARRPVLFIGTIGMLLTWATLVSFTIYPGPLLTSLLYFAIGIFSVTFLINLGCAKELFPVEIAGTAMGTVNAGMFVGVAVFQGVTGYLLDFFLENQSSLFAFRAIFILYTVCIAVALLMVFFMPESFPGHIKKPASL
;
A
#
# COMPACT_ATOMS: atom_id res chain seq x y z
N MET A 1 -7.96 -15.16 -36.45
CA MET A 1 -7.43 -14.82 -35.12
C MET A 1 -7.07 -13.34 -35.12
N THR A 2 -7.85 -12.51 -34.47
CA THR A 2 -7.57 -11.06 -34.33
C THR A 2 -6.31 -10.89 -33.47
N ARG A 3 -5.24 -10.31 -34.02
CA ARG A 3 -4.00 -10.02 -33.26
C ARG A 3 -4.33 -9.07 -32.12
N ILE A 4 -4.09 -9.51 -30.90
CA ILE A 4 -4.24 -8.66 -29.69
C ILE A 4 -3.35 -7.42 -29.86
N PRO A 5 -3.89 -6.19 -29.70
CA PRO A 5 -3.10 -4.98 -29.83
C PRO A 5 -1.93 -4.97 -28.84
N LYS A 6 -0.75 -4.52 -29.29
CA LYS A 6 0.47 -4.50 -28.46
C LYS A 6 0.28 -3.74 -27.14
N ARG A 7 -0.52 -2.65 -27.14
CA ARG A 7 -0.86 -1.89 -25.93
C ARG A 7 -1.58 -2.72 -24.87
N THR A 8 -2.47 -3.64 -25.30
CA THR A 8 -3.21 -4.54 -24.39
C THR A 8 -2.28 -5.59 -23.75
N LEU A 9 -1.28 -6.09 -24.52
CA LEU A 9 -0.28 -7.00 -23.95
C LEU A 9 0.58 -6.31 -22.89
N VAL A 10 1.03 -5.08 -23.17
CA VAL A 10 1.78 -4.28 -22.18
C VAL A 10 0.94 -4.03 -20.93
N PHE A 11 -0.33 -3.68 -21.09
CA PHE A 11 -1.24 -3.50 -19.97
C PHE A 11 -1.36 -4.78 -19.12
N GLY A 12 -1.53 -5.94 -19.75
CA GLY A 12 -1.57 -7.23 -19.05
C GLY A 12 -0.29 -7.51 -18.28
N VAL A 13 0.89 -7.23 -18.86
CA VAL A 13 2.17 -7.40 -18.16
C VAL A 13 2.29 -6.44 -16.97
N LEU A 14 1.85 -5.19 -17.10
CA LEU A 14 1.83 -4.24 -15.97
C LEU A 14 0.91 -4.70 -14.85
N CYS A 15 -0.26 -5.29 -15.17
CA CYS A 15 -1.13 -5.91 -14.19
C CYS A 15 -0.43 -7.05 -13.44
N LEU A 16 0.28 -7.93 -14.15
CA LEU A 16 1.01 -9.04 -13.56
C LEU A 16 2.17 -8.55 -12.67
N LEU A 17 2.94 -7.58 -13.12
CA LEU A 17 3.99 -6.95 -12.31
C LEU A 17 3.40 -6.36 -11.02
N PHE A 18 2.22 -5.74 -11.09
CA PHE A 18 1.57 -5.15 -9.92
C PHE A 18 1.04 -6.20 -8.94
N ILE A 19 0.57 -7.37 -9.42
CA ILE A 19 0.26 -8.53 -8.56
C ILE A 19 1.48 -8.88 -7.70
N PHE A 20 2.66 -9.08 -8.33
CA PHE A 20 3.87 -9.45 -7.60
C PHE A 20 4.38 -8.36 -6.67
N ALA A 21 4.20 -7.08 -7.02
CA ALA A 21 4.53 -5.96 -6.14
C ALA A 21 3.69 -5.99 -4.84
N LEU A 22 2.38 -6.23 -4.95
CA LEU A 22 1.49 -6.32 -3.79
C LEU A 22 1.67 -7.63 -3.02
N PHE A 23 1.96 -8.75 -3.71
CA PHE A 23 2.33 -10.01 -3.07
C PHE A 23 3.57 -9.85 -2.18
N LEU A 24 4.68 -9.34 -2.71
CA LEU A 24 5.94 -9.14 -1.97
C LEU A 24 5.80 -8.15 -0.80
N ARG A 25 4.83 -7.24 -0.88
CA ARG A 25 4.52 -6.28 0.19
C ARG A 25 3.96 -6.96 1.44
N ALA A 26 3.07 -7.94 1.27
CA ALA A 26 2.28 -8.53 2.37
C ALA A 26 2.73 -9.94 2.78
N SER A 27 3.54 -10.63 1.96
CA SER A 27 3.90 -12.04 2.15
C SER A 27 4.67 -12.33 3.44
N THR A 28 5.31 -11.34 4.05
CA THR A 28 6.06 -11.52 5.30
C THR A 28 5.18 -11.92 6.49
N ALA A 29 3.89 -11.56 6.48
CA ALA A 29 2.99 -11.89 7.58
C ALA A 29 2.83 -13.39 7.86
N ILE A 30 3.00 -14.23 6.84
CA ILE A 30 2.81 -15.70 6.94
C ILE A 30 4.06 -16.40 7.49
N ILE A 31 5.22 -15.77 7.40
CA ILE A 31 6.53 -16.38 7.71
C ILE A 31 7.23 -15.73 8.90
N VAL A 32 6.53 -14.96 9.72
CA VAL A 32 7.12 -14.26 10.87
C VAL A 32 7.84 -15.23 11.80
N GLU A 33 7.20 -16.35 12.15
CA GLU A 33 7.78 -17.40 13.01
C GLU A 33 9.04 -18.01 12.37
N ASP A 34 9.00 -18.36 11.08
CA ASP A 34 10.18 -18.87 10.38
C ASP A 34 11.34 -17.88 10.39
N LEU A 35 11.05 -16.58 10.22
CA LEU A 35 12.06 -15.53 10.24
C LEU A 35 12.65 -15.34 11.64
N MET A 36 11.84 -15.43 12.69
CA MET A 36 12.32 -15.36 14.07
C MET A 36 13.28 -16.50 14.38
N ILE A 37 12.95 -17.72 13.95
CA ILE A 37 13.76 -18.92 14.18
C ILE A 37 15.03 -18.90 13.30
N ASP A 38 14.86 -18.79 11.98
CA ASP A 38 15.95 -18.96 11.01
C ASP A 38 16.96 -17.81 11.04
N LEU A 39 16.53 -16.58 11.33
CA LEU A 39 17.39 -15.40 11.40
C LEU A 39 17.79 -15.06 12.83
N ALA A 40 17.34 -15.86 13.83
CA ALA A 40 17.53 -15.62 15.27
C ALA A 40 17.21 -14.15 15.65
N ALA A 41 16.07 -13.64 15.15
CA ALA A 41 15.71 -12.24 15.21
C ALA A 41 14.48 -12.01 16.11
N PRO A 42 14.52 -11.06 17.05
CA PRO A 42 13.38 -10.69 17.87
C PRO A 42 12.32 -9.94 17.02
N ALA A 43 11.10 -9.82 17.54
CA ALA A 43 9.98 -9.18 16.85
C ALA A 43 10.26 -7.70 16.50
N ALA A 44 11.00 -6.97 17.35
CA ALA A 44 11.45 -5.61 17.08
C ALA A 44 12.31 -5.54 15.80
N ALA A 45 13.25 -6.48 15.64
CA ALA A 45 14.10 -6.52 14.46
C ALA A 45 13.30 -6.84 13.19
N LEU A 46 12.31 -7.73 13.26
CA LEU A 46 11.40 -8.01 12.16
C LEU A 46 10.50 -6.82 11.84
N GLY A 47 10.02 -6.12 12.85
CA GLY A 47 9.26 -4.87 12.68
C GLY A 47 10.08 -3.80 11.93
N LEU A 48 11.35 -3.59 12.32
CA LEU A 48 12.26 -2.67 11.65
C LEU A 48 12.62 -3.12 10.23
N MET A 49 12.88 -4.41 10.03
CA MET A 49 13.13 -5.00 8.72
C MET A 49 11.95 -4.74 7.77
N SER A 50 10.73 -5.00 8.22
CA SER A 50 9.51 -4.78 7.44
C SER A 50 9.24 -3.30 7.22
N SER A 51 9.48 -2.43 8.21
CA SER A 51 9.44 -0.96 8.09
C SER A 51 10.35 -0.45 6.98
N GLY A 52 11.54 -1.04 6.84
CA GLY A 52 12.51 -0.69 5.80
C GLY A 52 11.94 -0.75 4.38
N PHE A 53 11.08 -1.73 4.10
CA PHE A 53 10.35 -1.82 2.83
C PHE A 53 9.50 -0.57 2.58
N PHE A 54 8.71 -0.15 3.56
CA PHE A 54 7.75 0.94 3.40
C PHE A 54 8.42 2.31 3.36
N TYR A 55 9.48 2.54 4.15
CA TYR A 55 10.30 3.75 4.05
C TYR A 55 10.96 3.87 2.68
N ALA A 56 11.55 2.79 2.18
CA ALA A 56 12.19 2.76 0.87
C ALA A 56 11.16 2.95 -0.27
N TYR A 57 9.98 2.33 -0.16
CA TYR A 57 8.89 2.51 -1.10
C TYR A 57 8.42 3.95 -1.15
N ALA A 58 8.17 4.58 0.01
CA ALA A 58 7.75 5.99 0.09
C ALA A 58 8.81 6.94 -0.49
N ALA A 59 10.07 6.74 -0.12
CA ALA A 59 11.19 7.55 -0.61
C ALA A 59 11.40 7.41 -2.12
N ALA A 60 11.21 6.21 -2.67
CA ALA A 60 11.39 5.95 -4.10
C ALA A 60 10.28 6.53 -4.99
N GLN A 61 9.10 6.85 -4.47
CA GLN A 61 7.96 7.32 -5.28
C GLN A 61 8.29 8.59 -6.09
N ILE A 62 8.96 9.58 -5.46
CA ILE A 62 9.33 10.83 -6.12
C ILE A 62 10.38 10.59 -7.23
N PRO A 63 11.52 9.92 -6.96
CA PRO A 63 12.49 9.57 -8.00
C PRO A 63 11.89 8.75 -9.15
N VAL A 64 11.02 7.80 -8.85
CA VAL A 64 10.33 6.98 -9.87
C VAL A 64 9.48 7.83 -10.80
N GLY A 65 8.72 8.79 -10.24
CA GLY A 65 7.93 9.73 -11.03
C GLY A 65 8.83 10.53 -11.98
N MET A 66 9.87 11.17 -11.44
CA MET A 66 10.83 11.98 -12.21
C MET A 66 11.54 11.17 -13.30
N LEU A 67 11.99 9.94 -12.98
CA LEU A 67 12.64 9.07 -13.96
C LEU A 67 11.65 8.63 -15.06
N SER A 68 10.40 8.33 -14.71
CA SER A 68 9.37 8.00 -15.71
C SER A 68 9.12 9.13 -16.70
N ASP A 69 9.26 10.39 -16.23
CA ASP A 69 9.13 11.58 -17.08
C ASP A 69 10.36 11.80 -17.94
N ARG A 70 11.56 11.64 -17.40
CA ARG A 70 12.84 11.92 -18.08
C ARG A 70 13.26 10.81 -19.05
N ILE A 71 13.42 9.59 -18.55
CA ILE A 71 13.94 8.45 -19.34
C ILE A 71 12.84 7.54 -19.89
N GLY A 72 11.58 7.77 -19.47
CA GLY A 72 10.41 7.05 -19.95
C GLY A 72 10.08 5.79 -19.14
N VAL A 73 8.82 5.34 -19.29
CA VAL A 73 8.22 4.22 -18.54
C VAL A 73 9.00 2.92 -18.70
N ARG A 74 9.48 2.60 -19.90
CA ARG A 74 10.21 1.36 -20.21
C ARG A 74 11.45 1.17 -19.34
N PHE A 75 12.31 2.18 -19.29
CA PHE A 75 13.56 2.13 -18.52
C PHE A 75 13.30 2.14 -17.03
N THR A 76 12.30 2.90 -16.59
CA THR A 76 11.94 2.97 -15.16
C THR A 76 11.39 1.64 -14.67
N VAL A 77 10.42 1.04 -15.36
CA VAL A 77 9.86 -0.27 -14.98
C VAL A 77 10.94 -1.35 -14.99
N PHE A 78 11.83 -1.34 -15.99
CA PHE A 78 12.89 -2.33 -16.08
C PHE A 78 13.93 -2.19 -14.97
N GLY A 79 14.47 -1.00 -14.75
CA GLY A 79 15.48 -0.77 -13.72
C GLY A 79 14.97 -1.03 -12.30
N PHE A 80 13.80 -0.48 -11.96
CA PHE A 80 13.20 -0.72 -10.66
C PHE A 80 12.66 -2.15 -10.51
N GLY A 81 12.14 -2.75 -11.59
CA GLY A 81 11.74 -4.15 -11.60
C GLY A 81 12.92 -5.08 -11.28
N LEU A 82 14.10 -4.86 -11.90
CA LEU A 82 15.33 -5.61 -11.57
C LEU A 82 15.77 -5.38 -10.12
N LEU A 83 15.65 -4.14 -9.61
CA LEU A 83 15.97 -3.84 -8.22
C LEU A 83 15.03 -4.62 -7.26
N GLY A 84 13.73 -4.69 -7.58
CA GLY A 84 12.75 -5.47 -6.82
C GLY A 84 13.04 -6.96 -6.84
N VAL A 85 13.42 -7.50 -8.01
CA VAL A 85 13.86 -8.91 -8.16
C VAL A 85 15.09 -9.18 -7.33
N ALA A 86 16.12 -8.33 -7.44
CA ALA A 86 17.37 -8.49 -6.68
C ALA A 86 17.09 -8.46 -5.17
N GLY A 87 16.23 -7.55 -4.71
CA GLY A 87 15.81 -7.49 -3.31
C GLY A 87 15.05 -8.75 -2.88
N ALA A 88 14.12 -9.26 -3.67
CA ALA A 88 13.34 -10.45 -3.33
C ALA A 88 14.19 -11.73 -3.31
N LEU A 89 15.14 -11.87 -4.25
CA LEU A 89 16.11 -12.97 -4.22
C LEU A 89 17.08 -12.86 -3.04
N LEU A 90 17.57 -11.65 -2.76
CA LEU A 90 18.43 -11.41 -1.60
C LEU A 90 17.69 -11.76 -0.28
N PHE A 91 16.39 -11.48 -0.21
CA PHE A 91 15.56 -11.87 0.92
C PHE A 91 15.45 -13.38 1.05
N ALA A 92 15.13 -14.07 -0.05
CA ALA A 92 15.00 -15.53 -0.07
C ALA A 92 16.29 -16.26 0.43
N PHE A 93 17.46 -15.71 0.12
CA PHE A 93 18.75 -16.30 0.51
C PHE A 93 19.41 -15.61 1.72
N SER A 94 18.64 -14.81 2.48
CA SER A 94 19.18 -14.13 3.66
C SER A 94 19.55 -15.12 4.76
N GLN A 95 20.75 -14.90 5.35
CA GLN A 95 21.32 -15.70 6.43
C GLN A 95 21.27 -14.98 7.79
N GLY A 96 20.79 -13.73 7.81
CA GLY A 96 20.66 -12.93 9.02
C GLY A 96 19.81 -11.70 8.79
N ILE A 97 19.35 -11.11 9.89
CA ILE A 97 18.39 -10.00 9.88
C ILE A 97 18.89 -8.76 9.13
N GLY A 98 20.20 -8.46 9.19
CA GLY A 98 20.78 -7.33 8.46
C GLY A 98 20.64 -7.48 6.94
N MET A 99 20.96 -8.68 6.40
CA MET A 99 20.79 -8.99 4.99
C MET A 99 19.32 -8.95 4.58
N ALA A 100 18.43 -9.50 5.40
CA ALA A 100 16.99 -9.47 5.18
C ALA A 100 16.45 -8.03 5.18
N THR A 101 16.96 -7.14 6.06
CA THR A 101 16.59 -5.73 6.10
C THR A 101 16.98 -5.00 4.81
N TRP A 102 18.20 -5.15 4.34
CA TRP A 102 18.62 -4.57 3.06
C TRP A 102 17.82 -5.13 1.89
N ALA A 103 17.55 -6.42 1.90
CA ALA A 103 16.70 -7.07 0.90
C ALA A 103 15.29 -6.46 0.86
N ARG A 104 14.69 -6.20 2.01
CA ARG A 104 13.37 -5.54 2.11
C ARG A 104 13.41 -4.10 1.64
N ILE A 105 14.46 -3.33 1.96
CA ILE A 105 14.69 -1.97 1.44
C ILE A 105 14.76 -1.99 -0.10
N LEU A 106 15.56 -2.88 -0.68
CA LEU A 106 15.68 -3.00 -2.14
C LEU A 106 14.36 -3.43 -2.79
N THR A 107 13.65 -4.38 -2.19
CA THR A 107 12.34 -4.84 -2.69
C THR A 107 11.32 -3.69 -2.63
N GLY A 108 11.30 -2.91 -1.55
CA GLY A 108 10.40 -1.77 -1.39
C GLY A 108 10.67 -0.68 -2.43
N ALA A 109 11.94 -0.27 -2.58
CA ALA A 109 12.34 0.68 -3.60
C ALA A 109 12.00 0.18 -5.01
N GLY A 110 12.31 -1.08 -5.31
CA GLY A 110 12.09 -1.68 -6.63
C GLY A 110 10.60 -1.77 -7.00
N THR A 111 9.76 -2.21 -6.08
CA THR A 111 8.30 -2.34 -6.33
C THR A 111 7.60 -0.98 -6.45
N ALA A 112 8.15 0.09 -5.89
CA ALA A 112 7.65 1.46 -6.12
C ALA A 112 7.69 1.84 -7.61
N GLY A 113 8.63 1.29 -8.37
CA GLY A 113 8.79 1.53 -9.81
C GLY A 113 7.76 0.85 -10.72
N ILE A 114 6.69 0.28 -10.18
CA ILE A 114 5.66 -0.41 -10.98
C ILE A 114 4.40 0.46 -11.09
N TRP A 115 3.86 0.96 -9.98
CA TRP A 115 2.56 1.64 -9.97
C TRP A 115 2.56 2.98 -10.71
N ILE A 116 3.47 3.89 -10.37
CA ILE A 116 3.52 5.23 -10.99
C ILE A 116 3.81 5.14 -12.49
N PRO A 117 4.82 4.36 -12.96
CA PRO A 117 5.03 4.17 -14.38
C PRO A 117 3.85 3.52 -15.11
N ALA A 118 3.11 2.60 -14.45
CA ALA A 118 1.90 2.02 -15.04
C ALA A 118 0.83 3.09 -15.29
N LEU A 119 0.57 3.98 -14.30
CA LEU A 119 -0.35 5.10 -14.49
C LEU A 119 0.10 6.04 -15.62
N LYS A 120 1.40 6.31 -15.70
CA LYS A 120 1.98 7.11 -16.79
C LYS A 120 1.77 6.43 -18.16
N TYR A 121 1.99 5.12 -18.24
CA TYR A 121 1.72 4.36 -19.46
C TYR A 121 0.25 4.47 -19.87
N LEU A 122 -0.68 4.32 -18.93
CA LEU A 122 -2.11 4.44 -19.20
C LEU A 122 -2.48 5.84 -19.72
N SER A 123 -1.93 6.89 -19.12
CA SER A 123 -2.22 8.26 -19.51
C SER A 123 -1.66 8.65 -20.89
N THR A 124 -0.64 7.91 -21.39
CA THR A 124 0.00 8.20 -22.68
C THR A 124 -0.50 7.33 -23.82
N GLU A 125 -0.90 6.08 -23.57
CA GLU A 125 -1.25 5.10 -24.60
C GLU A 125 -2.76 4.88 -24.76
N TYR A 126 -3.57 5.40 -23.82
CA TYR A 126 -5.02 5.24 -23.82
C TYR A 126 -5.74 6.60 -23.77
N ARG A 127 -7.01 6.60 -24.15
CA ARG A 127 -7.83 7.83 -24.14
C ARG A 127 -8.12 8.29 -22.71
N PRO A 128 -8.30 9.60 -22.48
CA PRO A 128 -8.63 10.12 -21.14
C PRO A 128 -9.87 9.46 -20.53
N GLU A 129 -10.86 9.08 -21.36
CA GLU A 129 -12.10 8.44 -20.90
C GLU A 129 -11.88 7.00 -20.42
N GLU A 130 -10.84 6.32 -20.95
CA GLU A 130 -10.48 4.93 -20.58
C GLU A 130 -9.60 4.89 -19.31
N PHE A 131 -8.91 5.99 -18.99
CA PHE A 131 -7.88 6.05 -17.94
C PHE A 131 -8.42 5.60 -16.56
N ALA A 132 -9.55 6.13 -16.13
CA ALA A 132 -10.13 5.80 -14.82
C ALA A 132 -10.51 4.31 -14.73
N THR A 133 -11.13 3.77 -15.80
CA THR A 133 -11.52 2.36 -15.87
C THR A 133 -10.29 1.44 -15.83
N LEU A 134 -9.27 1.72 -16.65
CA LEU A 134 -8.05 0.90 -16.69
C LEU A 134 -7.24 0.99 -15.39
N THR A 135 -7.20 2.16 -14.75
CA THR A 135 -6.60 2.33 -13.41
C THR A 135 -7.32 1.49 -12.36
N SER A 136 -8.63 1.42 -12.42
CA SER A 136 -9.43 0.58 -11.52
C SER A 136 -9.18 -0.91 -11.78
N ILE A 137 -9.08 -1.32 -13.03
CA ILE A 137 -8.80 -2.71 -13.43
C ILE A 137 -7.41 -3.15 -12.94
N ILE A 138 -6.35 -2.36 -13.20
CA ILE A 138 -5.00 -2.72 -12.74
C ILE A 138 -4.92 -2.79 -11.22
N ASN A 139 -5.63 -1.90 -10.50
CA ASN A 139 -5.69 -1.94 -9.05
C ASN A 139 -6.43 -3.19 -8.54
N ALA A 140 -7.58 -3.52 -9.13
CA ALA A 140 -8.35 -4.71 -8.76
C ALA A 140 -7.56 -6.00 -9.02
N ILE A 141 -6.89 -6.10 -10.17
CA ILE A 141 -6.00 -7.23 -10.50
C ILE A 141 -4.81 -7.27 -9.53
N GLY A 142 -4.22 -6.13 -9.20
CA GLY A 142 -3.13 -6.05 -8.22
C GLY A 142 -3.53 -6.57 -6.84
N CYS A 143 -4.77 -6.32 -6.39
CA CYS A 143 -5.29 -6.85 -5.12
C CYS A 143 -5.28 -8.38 -5.04
N LEU A 144 -5.26 -9.10 -6.18
CA LEU A 144 -5.03 -10.54 -6.18
C LEU A 144 -3.66 -10.88 -5.58
N GLY A 145 -2.66 -10.00 -5.70
CA GLY A 145 -1.37 -10.17 -5.05
C GLY A 145 -1.47 -10.19 -3.53
N LEU A 146 -2.31 -9.34 -2.93
CA LEU A 146 -2.59 -9.38 -1.50
C LEU A 146 -3.30 -10.69 -1.11
N LEU A 147 -4.23 -11.16 -1.93
CA LEU A 147 -4.93 -12.42 -1.69
C LEU A 147 -3.96 -13.61 -1.79
N PHE A 148 -3.08 -13.64 -2.80
CA PHE A 148 -2.08 -14.70 -2.95
C PHE A 148 -1.01 -14.68 -1.85
N SER A 149 -0.78 -13.56 -1.18
CA SER A 149 0.16 -13.46 -0.05
C SER A 149 -0.38 -14.03 1.28
N THR A 150 -1.57 -14.59 1.30
CA THR A 150 -2.27 -15.15 2.46
C THR A 150 -2.29 -16.69 2.43
N TYR A 151 -3.48 -17.32 2.33
CA TYR A 151 -3.59 -18.78 2.29
C TYR A 151 -2.73 -19.45 1.21
N PRO A 152 -2.69 -18.98 -0.05
CA PRO A 152 -1.82 -19.60 -1.05
C PRO A 152 -0.33 -19.54 -0.67
N MET A 153 0.12 -18.44 -0.03
CA MET A 153 1.47 -18.32 0.49
C MET A 153 1.73 -19.31 1.63
N ALA A 154 0.76 -19.50 2.55
CA ALA A 154 0.88 -20.45 3.64
C ALA A 154 1.10 -21.88 3.11
N VAL A 155 0.30 -22.29 2.12
CA VAL A 155 0.46 -23.59 1.45
C VAL A 155 1.82 -23.71 0.75
N MET A 156 2.27 -22.67 0.06
CA MET A 156 3.61 -22.68 -0.56
C MET A 156 4.72 -22.86 0.48
N VAL A 157 4.62 -22.17 1.61
CA VAL A 157 5.63 -22.28 2.69
C VAL A 157 5.67 -23.69 3.27
N GLU A 158 4.53 -24.33 3.48
CA GLU A 158 4.48 -25.74 3.94
C GLU A 158 5.08 -26.73 2.92
N LEU A 159 4.87 -26.49 1.61
CA LEU A 159 5.31 -27.40 0.55
C LEU A 159 6.80 -27.26 0.21
N ILE A 160 7.32 -26.04 0.13
CA ILE A 160 8.67 -25.76 -0.41
C ILE A 160 9.53 -24.89 0.52
N GLY A 161 9.03 -24.54 1.70
CA GLY A 161 9.69 -23.64 2.65
C GLY A 161 9.61 -22.16 2.25
N TRP A 162 9.82 -21.26 3.22
CA TRP A 162 9.66 -19.83 3.00
C TRP A 162 10.66 -19.24 2.00
N ARG A 163 11.88 -19.77 1.95
CA ARG A 163 12.93 -19.28 1.03
C ARG A 163 12.51 -19.43 -0.43
N TYR A 164 12.08 -20.61 -0.81
CA TYR A 164 11.61 -20.86 -2.18
C TYR A 164 10.28 -20.16 -2.47
N SER A 165 9.44 -19.99 -1.46
CA SER A 165 8.18 -19.22 -1.58
C SER A 165 8.39 -17.74 -1.88
N PHE A 166 9.59 -17.19 -1.67
CA PHE A 166 10.00 -15.86 -2.15
C PHE A 166 10.81 -15.92 -3.44
N ALA A 167 11.66 -16.95 -3.61
CA ALA A 167 12.50 -17.07 -4.81
C ALA A 167 11.68 -17.31 -6.08
N VAL A 168 10.66 -18.17 -6.02
CA VAL A 168 9.79 -18.46 -7.19
C VAL A 168 9.04 -17.21 -7.68
N PRO A 169 8.33 -16.46 -6.85
CA PRO A 169 7.71 -15.20 -7.27
C PRO A 169 8.73 -14.17 -7.78
N ALA A 170 9.94 -14.12 -7.21
CA ALA A 170 10.99 -13.23 -7.68
C ALA A 170 11.46 -13.59 -9.11
N ILE A 171 11.58 -14.87 -9.43
CA ILE A 171 11.91 -15.34 -10.79
C ILE A 171 10.79 -15.02 -11.77
N ILE A 172 9.52 -15.18 -11.36
CA ILE A 172 8.38 -14.84 -12.20
C ILE A 172 8.33 -13.32 -12.43
N LEU A 173 8.59 -12.51 -11.39
CA LEU A 173 8.71 -11.06 -11.51
C LEU A 173 9.82 -10.66 -12.50
N LEU A 174 10.97 -11.37 -12.50
CA LEU A 174 12.06 -11.18 -13.45
C LEU A 174 11.58 -11.43 -14.89
N ILE A 175 10.87 -12.55 -15.11
CA ILE A 175 10.35 -12.90 -16.44
C ILE A 175 9.42 -11.79 -16.95
N PHE A 176 8.49 -11.31 -16.14
CA PHE A 176 7.58 -10.22 -16.55
C PHE A 176 8.31 -8.89 -16.69
N THR A 177 9.33 -8.61 -15.91
CA THR A 177 10.17 -7.42 -16.06
C THR A 177 10.91 -7.41 -17.40
N ILE A 178 11.49 -8.56 -17.78
CA ILE A 178 12.13 -8.75 -19.08
C ILE A 178 11.09 -8.66 -20.23
N LEU A 179 9.93 -9.28 -20.06
CA LEU A 179 8.84 -9.22 -21.04
C LEU A 179 8.34 -7.78 -21.24
N ALA A 180 8.20 -7.02 -20.17
CA ALA A 180 7.86 -5.59 -20.25
C ALA A 180 8.89 -4.81 -21.05
N TRP A 181 10.18 -5.09 -20.85
CA TRP A 181 11.27 -4.47 -21.64
C TRP A 181 11.13 -4.69 -23.13
N PHE A 182 10.81 -5.88 -23.59
CA PHE A 182 10.67 -6.19 -25.01
C PHE A 182 9.36 -5.67 -25.62
N LEU A 183 8.28 -5.63 -24.81
CA LEU A 183 6.98 -5.18 -25.29
C LEU A 183 6.84 -3.67 -25.31
N MET A 184 7.42 -2.96 -24.33
CA MET A 184 7.34 -1.50 -24.27
C MET A 184 8.24 -0.85 -25.33
N LYS A 185 7.72 0.20 -25.99
CA LYS A 185 8.52 0.99 -26.92
C LYS A 185 9.43 1.94 -26.16
N PRO A 186 10.67 2.15 -26.59
CA PRO A 186 11.48 3.24 -26.08
C PRO A 186 10.83 4.58 -26.44
N ARG A 187 10.98 5.59 -25.59
CA ARG A 187 10.54 6.95 -25.90
C ARG A 187 11.34 7.42 -27.14
N PRO A 188 10.71 8.00 -28.17
CA PRO A 188 11.43 8.52 -29.32
C PRO A 188 12.44 9.58 -28.87
N ALA A 189 13.64 9.55 -29.43
CA ALA A 189 14.70 10.52 -29.10
C ALA A 189 14.28 11.98 -29.36
N GLN A 190 13.41 12.20 -30.34
CA GLN A 190 12.78 13.49 -30.62
C GLN A 190 11.84 13.97 -29.51
N ALA A 191 11.14 13.05 -28.85
CA ALA A 191 10.28 13.40 -27.70
C ALA A 191 11.10 13.66 -26.43
N ILE A 192 12.31 13.12 -26.32
CA ILE A 192 13.27 13.45 -25.26
C ILE A 192 13.82 14.85 -25.50
N LYS A 193 14.27 15.15 -26.74
CA LYS A 193 14.77 16.49 -27.13
C LYS A 193 13.70 17.56 -27.08
N ALA A 194 12.48 17.27 -27.57
CA ALA A 194 11.34 18.19 -27.43
C ALA A 194 10.94 18.41 -25.96
N GLY A 195 11.10 17.41 -25.10
CA GLY A 195 10.92 17.55 -23.66
C GLY A 195 12.04 18.34 -22.98
N GLU A 196 13.27 18.22 -23.47
CA GLU A 196 14.43 19.02 -23.05
C GLU A 196 14.35 20.47 -23.60
N GLU A 197 13.95 20.65 -24.86
CA GLU A 197 13.72 21.99 -25.47
C GLU A 197 12.51 22.70 -24.85
N ILE A 198 11.44 21.95 -24.49
CA ILE A 198 10.30 22.51 -23.73
C ILE A 198 10.73 22.78 -22.30
N ALA A 199 11.60 21.98 -21.70
CA ALA A 199 12.18 22.25 -20.38
C ALA A 199 13.11 23.47 -20.43
N ASP A 200 13.93 23.64 -21.48
CA ASP A 200 14.82 24.80 -21.67
C ASP A 200 14.07 26.08 -22.07
N THR A 201 12.99 25.97 -22.89
CA THR A 201 12.14 27.13 -23.23
C THR A 201 11.14 27.47 -22.14
N GLN A 202 10.74 26.50 -21.32
CA GLN A 202 9.89 26.70 -20.16
C GLN A 202 10.70 26.96 -18.86
N THR A 203 12.04 27.06 -18.93
CA THR A 203 12.82 27.47 -17.76
C THR A 203 12.42 28.85 -17.25
N GLY A 204 11.94 29.76 -18.07
CA GLY A 204 11.30 31.00 -17.62
C GLY A 204 9.91 30.81 -16.99
N ASP A 205 9.07 30.00 -17.64
CA ASP A 205 7.69 29.73 -17.20
C ASP A 205 7.57 28.52 -16.27
N GLN A 206 8.53 27.55 -16.33
CA GLN A 206 8.60 26.44 -15.37
C GLN A 206 9.43 26.79 -14.14
N GLU A 207 10.40 27.70 -14.18
CA GLU A 207 10.89 28.32 -12.95
C GLU A 207 9.76 29.10 -12.26
N ALA A 208 8.89 29.76 -12.99
CA ALA A 208 7.67 30.32 -12.43
C ALA A 208 6.65 29.23 -12.02
N ALA A 209 6.47 28.14 -12.76
CA ALA A 209 5.57 27.04 -12.42
C ALA A 209 6.18 26.06 -11.42
N VAL A 210 7.48 25.77 -11.44
CA VAL A 210 8.21 25.03 -10.39
C VAL A 210 8.43 25.91 -9.16
N THR A 211 8.61 27.21 -9.32
CA THR A 211 8.59 28.18 -8.21
C THR A 211 7.16 28.41 -7.73
N ALA A 212 6.17 28.44 -8.59
CA ALA A 212 4.75 28.46 -8.21
C ALA A 212 4.28 27.10 -7.64
N SER A 213 4.71 25.94 -8.16
CA SER A 213 4.46 24.62 -7.53
C SER A 213 5.31 24.42 -6.28
N GLY A 214 6.51 24.96 -6.20
CA GLY A 214 7.33 25.00 -4.99
C GLY A 214 6.79 25.99 -3.94
N ILE A 215 6.21 27.10 -4.37
CA ILE A 215 5.51 28.07 -3.52
C ILE A 215 4.10 27.56 -3.19
N ALA A 216 3.38 26.98 -4.13
CA ALA A 216 2.10 26.30 -3.91
C ALA A 216 2.27 25.02 -3.08
N GLY A 217 3.35 24.25 -3.29
CA GLY A 217 3.72 23.12 -2.45
C GLY A 217 3.98 23.49 -0.99
N LYS A 218 4.48 24.71 -0.75
CA LYS A 218 4.63 25.28 0.61
C LYS A 218 3.33 25.81 1.19
N GLN A 219 2.26 25.93 0.42
CA GLN A 219 1.00 26.55 0.89
C GLN A 219 -0.06 25.57 1.36
N PHE A 220 -0.10 24.31 0.87
CA PHE A 220 -1.14 23.37 1.31
C PHE A 220 -1.04 23.00 2.79
N TRP A 221 0.15 23.06 3.41
CA TRP A 221 0.34 22.88 4.85
C TRP A 221 -0.38 23.94 5.70
N LYS A 222 -0.71 25.09 5.11
CA LYS A 222 -1.43 26.17 5.79
C LYS A 222 -2.93 25.91 5.90
N TYR A 223 -3.48 25.01 5.07
CA TYR A 223 -4.88 24.65 5.15
C TYR A 223 -5.10 23.71 6.34
N SER A 224 -5.77 24.21 7.36
CA SER A 224 -6.03 23.45 8.61
C SER A 224 -6.74 22.15 8.38
N TYR A 225 -7.58 22.05 7.34
CA TYR A 225 -8.32 20.85 6.99
C TYR A 225 -7.47 19.76 6.30
N PHE A 226 -6.23 20.05 5.83
CA PHE A 226 -5.33 19.04 5.28
C PHE A 226 -4.92 18.01 6.34
N TRP A 227 -4.58 18.47 7.53
CA TRP A 227 -4.04 17.62 8.58
C TRP A 227 -4.95 16.51 9.07
N PRO A 228 -6.27 16.74 9.27
CA PRO A 228 -7.20 15.66 9.60
C PRO A 228 -7.20 14.51 8.59
N PHE A 229 -7.14 14.79 7.28
CA PHE A 229 -7.06 13.76 6.24
C PHE A 229 -5.72 13.02 6.28
N ALA A 230 -4.61 13.74 6.44
CA ALA A 230 -3.28 13.15 6.49
C ALA A 230 -3.08 12.28 7.73
N ILE A 231 -3.49 12.74 8.92
CA ILE A 231 -3.41 12.01 10.18
C ILE A 231 -4.30 10.76 10.13
N TRP A 232 -5.52 10.91 9.65
CA TRP A 232 -6.45 9.78 9.50
C TRP A 232 -5.84 8.70 8.57
N ALA A 233 -5.32 9.11 7.43
CA ALA A 233 -4.71 8.20 6.47
C ALA A 233 -3.48 7.48 7.04
N PHE A 234 -2.61 8.21 7.73
CA PHE A 234 -1.46 7.67 8.45
C PHE A 234 -1.87 6.58 9.46
N LEU A 235 -2.88 6.86 10.29
CA LEU A 235 -3.34 5.96 11.34
C LEU A 235 -4.04 4.74 10.75
N VAL A 236 -5.04 4.94 9.90
CA VAL A 236 -5.87 3.84 9.36
C VAL A 236 -5.07 2.90 8.48
N TYR A 237 -4.27 3.45 7.56
CA TYR A 237 -3.45 2.64 6.65
C TYR A 237 -2.28 1.99 7.39
N GLY A 238 -1.68 2.70 8.34
CA GLY A 238 -0.62 2.21 9.20
C GLY A 238 -1.06 1.00 10.02
N VAL A 239 -2.19 1.10 10.72
CA VAL A 239 -2.80 0.00 11.49
C VAL A 239 -3.13 -1.18 10.58
N LEU A 240 -3.81 -0.94 9.45
CA LEU A 240 -4.19 -2.00 8.50
C LEU A 240 -2.99 -2.82 8.04
N PHE A 241 -1.95 -2.16 7.50
CA PHE A 241 -0.80 -2.87 6.92
C PHE A 241 0.26 -3.29 7.95
N SER A 242 0.25 -2.74 9.16
CA SER A 242 0.99 -3.32 10.28
C SER A 242 0.41 -4.68 10.66
N PHE A 243 -0.91 -4.78 10.74
CA PHE A 243 -1.58 -6.04 11.04
C PHE A 243 -1.47 -7.04 9.87
N THR A 244 -1.92 -6.67 8.67
CA THR A 244 -1.98 -7.59 7.52
C THR A 244 -0.62 -7.92 6.92
N GLY A 245 0.37 -7.06 7.08
CA GLY A 245 1.70 -7.23 6.52
C GLY A 245 2.68 -7.93 7.46
N LEU A 246 2.35 -8.05 8.75
CA LEU A 246 3.29 -8.65 9.73
C LEU A 246 2.60 -9.47 10.83
N TRP A 247 1.62 -8.94 11.57
CA TRP A 247 1.17 -9.55 12.83
C TRP A 247 -0.13 -10.35 12.73
N GLY A 248 -0.90 -10.21 11.65
CA GLY A 248 -2.23 -10.79 11.57
C GLY A 248 -2.29 -12.33 11.58
N ALA A 249 -1.28 -12.99 11.01
CA ALA A 249 -1.17 -14.45 11.07
C ALA A 249 -0.53 -14.89 12.40
N SER A 250 0.56 -14.25 12.82
CA SER A 250 1.29 -14.58 14.06
C SER A 250 0.39 -14.47 15.30
N TYR A 251 -0.51 -13.50 15.36
CA TYR A 251 -1.51 -13.41 16.43
C TYR A 251 -2.28 -14.71 16.64
N LEU A 252 -2.76 -15.32 15.56
CA LEU A 252 -3.53 -16.57 15.64
C LEU A 252 -2.64 -17.76 15.97
N GLN A 253 -1.45 -17.83 15.37
CA GLN A 253 -0.49 -18.91 15.61
C GLN A 253 0.02 -18.87 17.04
N ASP A 254 0.57 -17.74 17.48
CA ASP A 254 1.26 -17.63 18.76
C ASP A 254 0.30 -17.57 19.96
N SER A 255 -0.92 -17.01 19.78
CA SER A 255 -1.89 -16.85 20.90
C SER A 255 -2.82 -18.04 21.06
N PHE A 256 -3.13 -18.76 19.97
CA PHE A 256 -4.17 -19.79 19.97
C PHE A 256 -3.74 -21.13 19.36
N ASN A 257 -2.47 -21.30 19.01
CA ASN A 257 -1.93 -22.48 18.33
C ASN A 257 -2.70 -22.86 17.04
N ILE A 258 -3.15 -21.85 16.29
CA ILE A 258 -3.82 -22.05 15.00
C ILE A 258 -2.76 -22.37 13.94
N SER A 259 -3.02 -23.36 13.08
CA SER A 259 -2.09 -23.70 12.01
C SER A 259 -1.86 -22.51 11.06
N ARG A 260 -0.67 -22.46 10.44
CA ARG A 260 -0.31 -21.42 9.44
C ARG A 260 -1.34 -21.31 8.33
N GLU A 261 -1.82 -22.44 7.81
CA GLU A 261 -2.84 -22.48 6.75
C GLU A 261 -4.16 -21.85 7.20
N ALA A 262 -4.63 -22.19 8.42
CA ALA A 262 -5.85 -21.63 8.97
C ALA A 262 -5.69 -20.12 9.26
N ALA A 263 -4.55 -19.68 9.81
CA ALA A 263 -4.23 -18.28 10.00
C ALA A 263 -4.18 -17.51 8.65
N GLY A 264 -3.56 -18.11 7.64
CA GLY A 264 -3.55 -17.58 6.27
C GLY A 264 -4.95 -17.48 5.65
N THR A 265 -5.83 -18.45 5.95
CA THR A 265 -7.25 -18.42 5.54
C THR A 265 -7.97 -17.22 6.17
N HIS A 266 -7.80 -17.00 7.47
CA HIS A 266 -8.40 -15.82 8.13
C HIS A 266 -7.86 -14.51 7.55
N LEU A 267 -6.54 -14.44 7.30
CA LEU A 267 -5.93 -13.25 6.71
C LEU A 267 -6.43 -12.99 5.28
N MET A 268 -6.79 -14.04 4.53
CA MET A 268 -7.40 -13.92 3.20
C MET A 268 -8.73 -13.16 3.26
N PHE A 269 -9.52 -13.30 4.34
CA PHE A 269 -10.78 -12.56 4.49
C PHE A 269 -10.58 -11.06 4.61
N VAL A 270 -9.42 -10.58 5.08
CA VAL A 270 -9.10 -9.13 5.04
C VAL A 270 -9.00 -8.67 3.59
N SER A 271 -8.29 -9.41 2.73
CA SER A 271 -8.16 -9.07 1.31
C SER A 271 -9.49 -9.10 0.57
N ILE A 272 -10.33 -10.10 0.86
CA ILE A 272 -11.70 -10.19 0.32
C ILE A 272 -12.53 -8.99 0.80
N GLY A 273 -12.45 -8.64 2.08
CA GLY A 273 -13.11 -7.48 2.66
C GLY A 273 -12.69 -6.17 1.97
N MET A 274 -11.40 -6.01 1.67
CA MET A 274 -10.89 -4.83 0.93
C MET A 274 -11.46 -4.76 -0.50
N ILE A 275 -11.51 -5.88 -1.21
CA ILE A 275 -12.06 -5.94 -2.57
C ILE A 275 -13.55 -5.59 -2.56
N CYS A 276 -14.33 -6.22 -1.70
CA CYS A 276 -15.76 -5.96 -1.55
C CYS A 276 -16.03 -4.52 -1.08
N GLY A 277 -15.26 -4.06 -0.10
CA GLY A 277 -15.41 -2.73 0.48
C GLY A 277 -15.08 -1.61 -0.49
N GLY A 278 -14.09 -1.78 -1.36
CA GLY A 278 -13.75 -0.79 -2.38
C GLY A 278 -14.94 -0.47 -3.30
N LEU A 279 -15.67 -1.50 -3.73
CA LEU A 279 -16.89 -1.34 -4.53
C LEU A 279 -18.05 -0.81 -3.70
N PHE A 280 -18.27 -1.39 -2.52
CA PHE A 280 -19.38 -1.03 -1.62
C PHE A 280 -19.33 0.45 -1.22
N TRP A 281 -18.20 0.91 -0.68
CA TRP A 281 -18.05 2.29 -0.21
C TRP A 281 -18.07 3.31 -1.35
N GLY A 282 -17.52 2.97 -2.52
CA GLY A 282 -17.61 3.83 -3.70
C GLY A 282 -19.05 4.08 -4.10
N ILE A 283 -19.86 3.01 -4.24
CA ILE A 283 -21.28 3.13 -4.59
C ILE A 283 -22.06 3.87 -3.51
N LEU A 284 -21.80 3.57 -2.25
CA LEU A 284 -22.48 4.18 -1.11
C LEU A 284 -22.21 5.69 -1.05
N SER A 285 -20.94 6.08 -1.27
CA SER A 285 -20.53 7.49 -1.29
C SER A 285 -21.11 8.27 -2.46
N ASP A 286 -21.06 7.68 -3.69
CA ASP A 286 -21.41 8.42 -4.91
C ASP A 286 -22.91 8.47 -5.19
N ARG A 287 -23.64 7.39 -4.89
CA ARG A 287 -25.05 7.27 -5.26
C ARG A 287 -26.01 7.51 -4.11
N TYR A 288 -25.72 7.00 -2.91
CA TYR A 288 -26.64 7.07 -1.78
C TYR A 288 -26.42 8.31 -0.93
N PHE A 289 -25.24 8.44 -0.33
CA PHE A 289 -24.97 9.58 0.55
C PHE A 289 -24.69 10.86 -0.23
N LYS A 290 -24.13 10.75 -1.43
CA LYS A 290 -23.60 11.91 -2.19
C LYS A 290 -22.72 12.77 -1.28
N ALA A 291 -21.92 12.12 -0.46
CA ALA A 291 -21.08 12.71 0.57
C ALA A 291 -19.92 11.79 0.92
N ARG A 292 -18.77 12.34 1.27
CA ARG A 292 -17.55 11.60 1.63
C ARG A 292 -17.45 11.39 3.14
N ARG A 293 -17.70 12.43 3.90
CA ARG A 293 -17.54 12.42 5.36
C ARG A 293 -18.37 11.36 6.08
N PRO A 294 -19.66 11.13 5.78
CA PRO A 294 -20.44 10.06 6.42
C PRO A 294 -19.86 8.66 6.17
N VAL A 295 -19.30 8.41 4.97
CA VAL A 295 -18.67 7.14 4.64
C VAL A 295 -17.39 6.91 5.46
N LEU A 296 -16.54 7.95 5.58
CA LEU A 296 -15.36 7.89 6.44
C LEU A 296 -15.74 7.65 7.90
N PHE A 297 -16.81 8.30 8.37
CA PHE A 297 -17.31 8.17 9.73
C PHE A 297 -17.78 6.73 10.02
N ILE A 298 -18.67 6.18 9.18
CA ILE A 298 -19.19 4.83 9.34
C ILE A 298 -18.08 3.79 9.24
N GLY A 299 -17.18 3.93 8.25
CA GLY A 299 -16.02 3.05 8.09
C GLY A 299 -15.10 3.07 9.31
N THR A 300 -14.81 4.25 9.84
CA THR A 300 -13.93 4.38 11.02
C THR A 300 -14.59 3.84 12.29
N ILE A 301 -15.90 4.03 12.48
CA ILE A 301 -16.64 3.39 13.58
C ILE A 301 -16.61 1.87 13.46
N GLY A 302 -16.86 1.33 12.26
CA GLY A 302 -16.80 -0.10 12.01
C GLY A 302 -15.42 -0.68 12.34
N MET A 303 -14.34 0.02 11.96
CA MET A 303 -12.98 -0.35 12.37
C MET A 303 -12.81 -0.31 13.90
N LEU A 304 -13.23 0.76 14.54
CA LEU A 304 -13.10 0.92 15.99
C LEU A 304 -13.78 -0.24 16.74
N LEU A 305 -15.01 -0.56 16.35
CA LEU A 305 -15.76 -1.68 16.93
C LEU A 305 -15.06 -3.02 16.69
N THR A 306 -14.52 -3.23 15.48
CA THR A 306 -13.79 -4.46 15.13
C THR A 306 -12.55 -4.64 16.00
N TRP A 307 -11.71 -3.58 16.15
CA TRP A 307 -10.51 -3.65 16.98
C TRP A 307 -10.85 -3.80 18.45
N ALA A 308 -11.86 -3.09 18.97
CA ALA A 308 -12.33 -3.23 20.35
C ALA A 308 -12.82 -4.66 20.63
N THR A 309 -13.48 -5.30 19.65
CA THR A 309 -13.91 -6.69 19.77
C THR A 309 -12.70 -7.64 19.80
N LEU A 310 -11.68 -7.44 18.96
CA LEU A 310 -10.47 -8.28 18.97
C LEU A 310 -9.70 -8.17 20.30
N VAL A 311 -9.66 -7.00 20.92
CA VAL A 311 -9.06 -6.80 22.25
C VAL A 311 -9.78 -7.64 23.32
N SER A 312 -11.08 -7.87 23.20
CA SER A 312 -11.88 -8.56 24.23
C SER A 312 -11.64 -10.06 24.32
N PHE A 313 -11.09 -10.69 23.26
CA PHE A 313 -10.90 -12.14 23.25
C PHE A 313 -9.76 -12.59 24.16
N THR A 314 -10.08 -13.56 25.01
CA THR A 314 -9.14 -14.28 25.85
C THR A 314 -8.96 -15.75 25.43
N ILE A 315 -9.86 -16.25 24.62
CA ILE A 315 -9.87 -17.58 24.01
C ILE A 315 -10.16 -17.45 22.53
N TYR A 316 -9.81 -18.46 21.75
CA TYR A 316 -10.13 -18.48 20.32
C TYR A 316 -11.66 -18.48 20.08
N PRO A 317 -12.19 -17.46 19.40
CA PRO A 317 -13.65 -17.31 19.25
C PRO A 317 -14.25 -18.23 18.17
N GLY A 318 -13.44 -19.10 17.60
CA GLY A 318 -13.82 -20.00 16.52
C GLY A 318 -13.63 -19.41 15.12
N PRO A 319 -13.62 -20.30 14.10
CA PRO A 319 -13.20 -19.91 12.74
C PRO A 319 -14.15 -18.92 12.08
N LEU A 320 -15.46 -19.06 12.29
CA LEU A 320 -16.45 -18.17 11.65
C LEU A 320 -16.32 -16.74 12.15
N LEU A 321 -16.30 -16.52 13.47
CA LEU A 321 -16.24 -15.18 14.04
C LEU A 321 -14.89 -14.51 13.73
N THR A 322 -13.79 -15.27 13.77
CA THR A 322 -12.48 -14.76 13.38
C THR A 322 -12.47 -14.32 11.92
N SER A 323 -12.99 -15.12 10.99
CA SER A 323 -13.10 -14.77 9.57
C SER A 323 -13.96 -13.53 9.34
N LEU A 324 -15.09 -13.40 10.04
CA LEU A 324 -15.95 -12.23 9.96
C LEU A 324 -15.26 -10.95 10.47
N LEU A 325 -14.49 -11.04 11.54
CA LEU A 325 -13.74 -9.89 12.06
C LEU A 325 -12.59 -9.48 11.13
N TYR A 326 -11.88 -10.45 10.54
CA TYR A 326 -10.85 -10.18 9.54
C TYR A 326 -11.44 -9.58 8.27
N PHE A 327 -12.60 -10.07 7.82
CA PHE A 327 -13.35 -9.44 6.73
C PHE A 327 -13.77 -8.01 7.10
N ALA A 328 -14.23 -7.78 8.34
CA ALA A 328 -14.59 -6.46 8.84
C ALA A 328 -13.40 -5.49 8.87
N ILE A 329 -12.20 -5.95 9.27
CA ILE A 329 -10.97 -5.15 9.14
C ILE A 329 -10.80 -4.70 7.69
N GLY A 330 -10.90 -5.60 6.73
CA GLY A 330 -10.72 -5.30 5.31
C GLY A 330 -11.75 -4.31 4.78
N ILE A 331 -13.04 -4.61 4.97
CA ILE A 331 -14.12 -3.81 4.38
C ILE A 331 -14.16 -2.39 4.94
N PHE A 332 -13.92 -2.22 6.25
CA PHE A 332 -13.94 -0.89 6.86
C PHE A 332 -12.66 -0.09 6.60
N SER A 333 -11.49 -0.75 6.57
CA SER A 333 -10.22 -0.05 6.34
C SER A 333 -10.10 0.54 4.94
N VAL A 334 -10.69 -0.09 3.92
CA VAL A 334 -10.55 0.35 2.53
C VAL A 334 -11.18 1.71 2.24
N THR A 335 -11.90 2.30 3.19
CA THR A 335 -12.34 3.70 3.14
C THR A 335 -11.17 4.68 2.98
N PHE A 336 -9.92 4.24 3.14
CA PHE A 336 -8.74 5.05 2.80
C PHE A 336 -8.73 5.51 1.33
N LEU A 337 -9.36 4.77 0.42
CA LEU A 337 -9.51 5.17 -0.98
C LEU A 337 -10.40 6.41 -1.11
N ILE A 338 -11.47 6.49 -0.30
CA ILE A 338 -12.34 7.67 -0.24
C ILE A 338 -11.58 8.87 0.33
N ASN A 339 -10.82 8.67 1.41
CA ASN A 339 -9.97 9.70 2.00
C ASN A 339 -8.98 10.29 0.98
N LEU A 340 -8.34 9.43 0.18
CA LEU A 340 -7.42 9.86 -0.87
C LEU A 340 -8.14 10.68 -1.97
N GLY A 341 -9.39 10.32 -2.30
CA GLY A 341 -10.26 11.08 -3.19
C GLY A 341 -10.57 12.48 -2.65
N CYS A 342 -10.88 12.58 -1.35
CA CYS A 342 -11.13 13.86 -0.68
C CYS A 342 -9.94 14.83 -0.81
N ALA A 343 -8.71 14.34 -0.68
CA ALA A 343 -7.51 15.15 -0.86
C ALA A 343 -7.42 15.76 -2.28
N LYS A 344 -7.94 15.06 -3.30
CA LYS A 344 -8.02 15.58 -4.67
C LYS A 344 -9.14 16.61 -4.84
N GLU A 345 -10.29 16.38 -4.22
CA GLU A 345 -11.50 17.19 -4.39
C GLU A 345 -11.42 18.55 -3.67
N LEU A 346 -10.70 18.62 -2.53
CA LEU A 346 -10.65 19.80 -1.67
C LEU A 346 -9.63 20.85 -2.10
N PHE A 347 -8.61 20.46 -2.88
CA PHE A 347 -7.54 21.36 -3.27
C PHE A 347 -7.69 21.84 -4.70
N PRO A 348 -7.25 23.09 -5.02
CA PRO A 348 -7.12 23.56 -6.39
C PRO A 348 -6.33 22.58 -7.25
N VAL A 349 -6.65 22.50 -8.56
CA VAL A 349 -6.08 21.51 -9.49
C VAL A 349 -4.54 21.58 -9.50
N GLU A 350 -3.96 22.76 -9.32
CA GLU A 350 -2.53 23.05 -9.33
C GLU A 350 -1.78 22.36 -8.18
N ILE A 351 -2.43 22.17 -7.03
CA ILE A 351 -1.82 21.59 -5.81
C ILE A 351 -2.44 20.26 -5.39
N ALA A 352 -3.57 19.86 -6.01
CA ALA A 352 -4.29 18.64 -5.67
C ALA A 352 -3.41 17.38 -5.79
N GLY A 353 -2.54 17.32 -6.82
CA GLY A 353 -1.59 16.23 -7.00
C GLY A 353 -0.58 16.14 -5.85
N THR A 354 -0.03 17.29 -5.43
CA THR A 354 0.93 17.36 -4.31
C THR A 354 0.27 16.99 -2.98
N ALA A 355 -0.95 17.48 -2.72
CA ALA A 355 -1.71 17.16 -1.51
C ALA A 355 -2.02 15.66 -1.44
N MET A 356 -2.53 15.08 -2.53
CA MET A 356 -2.82 13.64 -2.62
C MET A 356 -1.54 12.79 -2.48
N GLY A 357 -0.45 13.20 -3.12
CA GLY A 357 0.86 12.52 -3.02
C GLY A 357 1.40 12.53 -1.60
N THR A 358 1.23 13.66 -0.87
CA THR A 358 1.67 13.77 0.53
C THR A 358 0.82 12.90 1.46
N VAL A 359 -0.50 12.86 1.28
CA VAL A 359 -1.37 11.94 2.03
C VAL A 359 -0.97 10.50 1.75
N ASN A 360 -0.74 10.13 0.49
CA ASN A 360 -0.30 8.79 0.10
C ASN A 360 1.08 8.42 0.69
N ALA A 361 2.04 9.32 0.67
CA ALA A 361 3.34 9.11 1.32
C ALA A 361 3.18 8.93 2.83
N GLY A 362 2.33 9.74 3.47
CA GLY A 362 1.97 9.61 4.87
C GLY A 362 1.40 8.24 5.23
N MET A 363 0.60 7.62 4.36
CA MET A 363 0.09 6.26 4.53
C MET A 363 1.24 5.24 4.67
N PHE A 364 2.23 5.29 3.77
CA PHE A 364 3.35 4.35 3.81
C PHE A 364 4.29 4.59 4.99
N VAL A 365 4.54 5.85 5.34
CA VAL A 365 5.27 6.22 6.56
C VAL A 365 4.52 5.68 7.79
N GLY A 366 3.18 5.77 7.81
CA GLY A 366 2.35 5.19 8.86
C GLY A 366 2.60 3.69 9.02
N VAL A 367 2.58 2.93 7.93
CA VAL A 367 2.88 1.48 7.99
C VAL A 367 4.27 1.23 8.58
N ALA A 368 5.28 1.95 8.10
CA ALA A 368 6.65 1.79 8.58
C ALA A 368 6.77 2.07 10.09
N VAL A 369 6.16 3.16 10.56
CA VAL A 369 6.16 3.51 11.99
C VAL A 369 5.43 2.44 12.81
N PHE A 370 4.23 2.04 12.39
CA PHE A 370 3.46 1.04 13.15
C PHE A 370 4.13 -0.32 13.20
N GLN A 371 4.75 -0.79 12.12
CA GLN A 371 5.47 -2.07 12.13
C GLN A 371 6.67 -2.05 13.07
N GLY A 372 7.43 -0.96 13.08
CA GLY A 372 8.55 -0.79 14.01
C GLY A 372 8.10 -0.70 15.47
N VAL A 373 7.10 0.15 15.74
CA VAL A 373 6.57 0.34 17.11
C VAL A 373 5.94 -0.94 17.65
N THR A 374 5.13 -1.63 16.85
CA THR A 374 4.46 -2.86 17.30
C THR A 374 5.41 -4.03 17.48
N GLY A 375 6.48 -4.10 16.66
CA GLY A 375 7.55 -5.08 16.88
C GLY A 375 8.26 -4.87 18.20
N TYR A 376 8.62 -3.62 18.52
CA TYR A 376 9.22 -3.28 19.83
C TYR A 376 8.29 -3.59 20.99
N LEU A 377 7.00 -3.22 20.89
CA LEU A 377 6.02 -3.51 21.95
C LEU A 377 5.82 -5.01 22.14
N LEU A 378 5.84 -5.79 21.06
CA LEU A 378 5.69 -7.24 21.12
C LEU A 378 6.85 -7.85 21.92
N ASP A 379 8.09 -7.52 21.60
CA ASP A 379 9.26 -7.99 22.34
C ASP A 379 9.21 -7.57 23.82
N PHE A 380 8.91 -6.29 24.09
CA PHE A 380 8.83 -5.75 25.46
C PHE A 380 7.84 -6.53 26.33
N PHE A 381 6.67 -6.88 25.77
CA PHE A 381 5.68 -7.62 26.56
C PHE A 381 5.97 -9.13 26.61
N LEU A 382 6.57 -9.72 25.55
CA LEU A 382 6.89 -11.14 25.55
C LEU A 382 7.97 -11.53 26.57
N GLU A 383 8.81 -10.59 27.03
CA GLU A 383 9.79 -10.86 28.09
C GLU A 383 9.14 -11.33 29.41
N ASN A 384 7.92 -10.83 29.72
CA ASN A 384 7.29 -11.05 31.03
C ASN A 384 5.82 -11.47 30.97
N GLN A 385 5.22 -11.56 29.77
CA GLN A 385 3.80 -11.81 29.59
C GLN A 385 3.56 -12.87 28.49
N SER A 386 2.34 -13.39 28.42
CA SER A 386 1.94 -14.32 27.38
C SER A 386 1.82 -13.61 26.02
N SER A 387 1.95 -14.38 24.91
CA SER A 387 1.75 -13.89 23.54
C SER A 387 0.38 -13.22 23.38
N LEU A 388 -0.66 -13.80 23.94
CA LEU A 388 -2.01 -13.21 23.91
C LEU A 388 -2.05 -11.82 24.57
N PHE A 389 -1.37 -11.64 25.71
CA PHE A 389 -1.30 -10.33 26.36
C PHE A 389 -0.56 -9.32 25.50
N ALA A 390 0.58 -9.71 24.93
CA ALA A 390 1.39 -8.85 24.06
C ALA A 390 0.61 -8.39 22.82
N PHE A 391 -0.08 -9.29 22.14
CA PHE A 391 -0.93 -8.93 20.99
C PHE A 391 -2.14 -8.08 21.39
N ARG A 392 -2.75 -8.32 22.54
CA ARG A 392 -3.83 -7.46 23.06
C ARG A 392 -3.35 -6.03 23.31
N ALA A 393 -2.14 -5.85 23.84
CA ALA A 393 -1.56 -4.51 24.01
C ALA A 393 -1.39 -3.78 22.66
N ILE A 394 -0.95 -4.48 21.62
CA ILE A 394 -0.88 -3.94 20.25
C ILE A 394 -2.29 -3.57 19.74
N PHE A 395 -3.29 -4.41 19.96
CA PHE A 395 -4.66 -4.12 19.52
C PHE A 395 -5.32 -2.98 20.30
N ILE A 396 -4.95 -2.79 21.56
CA ILE A 396 -5.34 -1.59 22.33
C ILE A 396 -4.71 -0.35 21.65
N LEU A 397 -3.43 -0.38 21.30
CA LEU A 397 -2.79 0.70 20.56
C LEU A 397 -3.54 1.00 19.25
N TYR A 398 -3.87 -0.05 18.47
CA TYR A 398 -4.64 0.12 17.22
C TYR A 398 -6.01 0.74 17.50
N THR A 399 -6.72 0.27 18.54
CA THR A 399 -8.02 0.80 18.93
C THR A 399 -7.95 2.30 19.29
N VAL A 400 -6.94 2.68 20.07
CA VAL A 400 -6.71 4.09 20.44
C VAL A 400 -6.39 4.93 19.19
N CYS A 401 -5.55 4.42 18.31
CA CYS A 401 -5.22 5.11 17.05
C CYS A 401 -6.45 5.29 16.14
N ILE A 402 -7.32 4.29 16.04
CA ILE A 402 -8.57 4.39 15.28
C ILE A 402 -9.57 5.33 15.97
N ALA A 403 -9.61 5.39 17.30
CA ALA A 403 -10.39 6.39 18.03
C ALA A 403 -9.91 7.82 17.73
N VAL A 404 -8.58 8.04 17.67
CA VAL A 404 -8.00 9.31 17.23
C VAL A 404 -8.37 9.60 15.76
N ALA A 405 -8.30 8.60 14.88
CA ALA A 405 -8.72 8.75 13.50
C ALA A 405 -10.21 9.13 13.40
N LEU A 406 -11.07 8.56 14.25
CA LEU A 406 -12.48 8.94 14.31
C LEU A 406 -12.66 10.41 14.73
N LEU A 407 -11.87 10.89 15.71
CA LEU A 407 -11.87 12.31 16.06
C LEU A 407 -11.46 13.19 14.90
N MET A 408 -10.49 12.78 14.07
CA MET A 408 -10.09 13.54 12.88
C MET A 408 -11.23 13.70 11.90
N VAL A 409 -12.14 12.72 11.75
CA VAL A 409 -13.29 12.84 10.85
C VAL A 409 -14.20 14.00 11.21
N PHE A 410 -14.31 14.37 12.48
CA PHE A 410 -15.11 15.53 12.91
C PHE A 410 -14.56 16.86 12.40
N PHE A 411 -13.24 16.93 12.18
CA PHE A 411 -12.56 18.13 11.67
C PHE A 411 -12.44 18.15 10.15
N MET A 412 -12.84 17.06 9.46
CA MET A 412 -12.82 17.00 7.99
C MET A 412 -14.00 17.75 7.40
N PRO A 413 -13.79 18.68 6.45
CA PRO A 413 -14.88 19.23 5.66
C PRO A 413 -15.44 18.18 4.69
N GLU A 414 -16.70 18.39 4.24
CA GLU A 414 -17.27 17.60 3.17
C GLU A 414 -16.63 18.01 1.83
N SER A 415 -16.22 16.99 1.04
CA SER A 415 -15.51 17.21 -0.23
C SER A 415 -16.28 16.80 -1.48
N PHE A 416 -17.49 16.25 -1.32
CA PHE A 416 -18.28 15.79 -2.46
C PHE A 416 -18.63 16.95 -3.40
N PRO A 417 -18.45 16.80 -4.73
CA PRO A 417 -18.81 17.83 -5.71
C PRO A 417 -20.28 18.26 -5.57
N GLY A 418 -20.51 19.55 -5.40
CA GLY A 418 -21.85 20.13 -5.14
C GLY A 418 -22.11 20.54 -3.68
N HIS A 419 -21.33 20.03 -2.72
CA HIS A 419 -21.39 20.45 -1.31
C HIS A 419 -20.21 21.34 -0.89
N ILE A 420 -19.23 21.51 -1.77
CA ILE A 420 -18.06 22.35 -1.50
C ILE A 420 -18.52 23.82 -1.46
N LYS A 421 -18.72 24.36 -0.26
CA LYS A 421 -18.63 25.81 -0.07
C LYS A 421 -17.17 26.17 -0.32
N LYS A 422 -16.85 26.77 -1.49
CA LYS A 422 -15.50 27.30 -1.74
C LYS A 422 -15.10 28.09 -0.51
N PRO A 423 -14.01 27.77 0.19
CA PRO A 423 -13.54 28.62 1.26
C PRO A 423 -13.29 29.99 0.65
N ALA A 424 -13.75 31.03 1.33
CA ALA A 424 -13.54 32.40 0.91
C ALA A 424 -12.04 32.56 0.62
N SER A 425 -11.74 33.09 -0.55
CA SER A 425 -10.35 33.41 -0.98
C SER A 425 -9.63 34.14 0.14
N LEU A 426 -8.54 33.52 0.62
CA LEU A 426 -7.53 34.23 1.39
C LEU A 426 -6.68 35.11 0.48
#